data_10e47dfd57b554821e38d1575321e85a
#
_entry.id   10e47dfd57b554821e38d1575321e85a
#
_cell.length_a   1.000
_cell.length_b   1.000
_cell.length_c   1.000
_cell.angle_alpha   90.00
_cell.angle_beta   90.00
_cell.angle_gamma   90.00
#
_symmetry.space_group_name_H-M   'P 1'
#
loop_
_entity.id
_entity.type
_entity.pdbx_description
1 polymer ?
#
loop_
_entity_poly.entity_id
_entity_poly.type
_entity_poly.pdbx_seq_one_letter_code
_entity_poly.pdbx_strand_id
1 'polypeptide(L)'
;MVDPNGLVIELMDPRHCGGEGRIGDECGIADGLSSPGAIAVQGLSHLTINVSDPAVTNTFYRETFGFDIQAFQATAPLLGAGPDAHFLMFIGLGRASAAAINHACLTLEDFDVDRIQTVLEDHGLQPRGESRQAGPLRHWISMRMPNRGGAPEGTPELYFSDPDGLSIQLQDVTYCGGGGYLGGQCS
;
A
#
# COMPACT_ATOMS: atom_id res chain seq x y z
N MET A 1 -4.69 -20.75 1.33
CA MET A 1 -4.06 -21.37 0.13
C MET A 1 -2.68 -20.76 -0.10
N VAL A 2 -1.90 -21.30 -1.03
CA VAL A 2 -0.57 -20.76 -1.35
C VAL A 2 -0.57 -20.38 -2.84
N ASP A 3 -0.06 -19.19 -3.14
CA ASP A 3 0.06 -18.69 -4.52
C ASP A 3 1.29 -19.28 -5.26
N PRO A 4 1.48 -18.98 -6.56
CA PRO A 4 2.64 -19.48 -7.33
C PRO A 4 4.01 -19.07 -6.79
N ASN A 5 4.07 -18.05 -5.93
CA ASN A 5 5.32 -17.54 -5.33
C ASN A 5 5.58 -18.11 -3.93
N GLY A 6 4.68 -18.94 -3.40
CA GLY A 6 4.74 -19.48 -2.05
C GLY A 6 4.14 -18.55 -0.97
N LEU A 7 3.47 -17.46 -1.35
CA LEU A 7 2.78 -16.59 -0.39
C LEU A 7 1.50 -17.27 0.11
N VAL A 8 1.30 -17.22 1.41
CA VAL A 8 0.07 -17.73 2.05
C VAL A 8 -1.02 -16.69 1.89
N ILE A 9 -2.16 -17.10 1.34
CA ILE A 9 -3.35 -16.29 1.19
C ILE A 9 -4.44 -16.87 2.08
N GLU A 10 -4.95 -16.06 2.96
CA GLU A 10 -6.12 -16.35 3.77
C GLU A 10 -7.36 -15.76 3.09
N LEU A 11 -8.44 -16.54 3.05
CA LEU A 11 -9.74 -16.13 2.53
C LEU A 11 -10.73 -16.19 3.68
N MET A 12 -11.39 -15.07 3.95
CA MET A 12 -12.32 -14.94 5.04
C MET A 12 -13.70 -14.48 4.54
N ASP A 13 -14.70 -14.64 5.37
CA ASP A 13 -16.02 -14.04 5.13
C ASP A 13 -15.90 -12.50 5.11
N PRO A 14 -16.63 -11.77 4.25
CA PRO A 14 -16.53 -10.31 4.19
C PRO A 14 -16.89 -9.59 5.49
N ARG A 15 -17.57 -10.26 6.42
CA ARG A 15 -17.85 -9.73 7.76
C ARG A 15 -16.75 -9.99 8.78
N HIS A 16 -15.72 -10.76 8.40
CA HIS A 16 -14.60 -11.06 9.30
C HIS A 16 -13.90 -9.78 9.75
N CYS A 17 -13.76 -9.61 11.05
CA CYS A 17 -13.09 -8.47 11.67
C CYS A 17 -11.96 -8.89 12.64
N GLY A 18 -11.63 -10.17 12.68
CA GLY A 18 -10.61 -10.72 13.60
C GLY A 18 -11.11 -10.97 15.03
N GLY A 19 -12.43 -10.82 15.28
CA GLY A 19 -13.04 -11.03 16.57
C GLY A 19 -13.47 -12.47 16.85
N GLU A 20 -14.38 -12.62 17.80
CA GLU A 20 -14.95 -13.92 18.19
C GLU A 20 -16.02 -14.38 17.18
N GLY A 21 -16.68 -15.48 17.47
CA GLY A 21 -17.70 -16.07 16.61
C GLY A 21 -17.12 -17.02 15.56
N ARG A 22 -18.00 -17.76 14.89
CA ARG A 22 -17.63 -18.84 13.98
C ARG A 22 -16.84 -18.37 12.77
N ILE A 23 -17.08 -17.16 12.32
CA ILE A 23 -16.40 -16.53 11.17
C ILE A 23 -15.57 -15.30 11.59
N GLY A 24 -15.36 -15.08 12.89
CA GLY A 24 -14.60 -13.97 13.42
C GLY A 24 -15.27 -12.60 13.20
N ASP A 25 -16.60 -12.55 13.25
CA ASP A 25 -17.43 -11.38 12.98
C ASP A 25 -18.01 -10.70 14.25
N GLU A 26 -17.71 -11.23 15.42
CA GLU A 26 -18.09 -10.65 16.70
C GLU A 26 -16.96 -9.78 17.25
N CYS A 27 -16.81 -8.58 16.70
CA CYS A 27 -15.82 -7.63 17.16
C CYS A 27 -16.42 -6.67 18.20
N GLY A 28 -15.84 -6.67 19.40
CA GLY A 28 -16.06 -5.61 20.36
C GLY A 28 -15.41 -4.30 19.89
N ILE A 29 -15.94 -3.17 20.34
CA ILE A 29 -15.21 -1.91 20.24
C ILE A 29 -14.05 -2.03 21.23
N ALA A 30 -12.82 -2.17 20.71
CA ALA A 30 -11.64 -2.04 21.53
C ALA A 30 -11.65 -0.67 22.22
N ASP A 31 -11.16 -0.58 23.44
CA ASP A 31 -10.98 0.70 24.13
C ASP A 31 -10.17 1.62 23.18
N GLY A 32 -10.86 2.63 22.66
CA GLY A 32 -10.25 3.59 21.73
C GLY A 32 -9.06 4.28 22.40
N LEU A 33 -8.11 4.73 21.60
CA LEU A 33 -7.05 5.60 22.09
C LEU A 33 -7.68 6.83 22.77
N SER A 34 -7.10 7.27 23.87
CA SER A 34 -7.56 8.45 24.60
C SER A 34 -7.42 9.75 23.79
N SER A 35 -6.66 9.71 22.69
CA SER A 35 -6.52 10.80 21.72
C SER A 35 -6.37 10.23 20.30
N PRO A 36 -6.80 10.98 19.27
CA PRO A 36 -6.50 10.60 17.89
C PRO A 36 -4.99 10.57 17.68
N GLY A 37 -4.53 9.67 16.79
CA GLY A 37 -3.13 9.66 16.35
C GLY A 37 -2.72 10.99 15.68
N ALA A 38 -1.44 11.29 15.67
CA ALA A 38 -0.90 12.48 15.02
C ALA A 38 -1.16 12.50 13.50
N ILE A 39 -1.32 11.31 12.91
CA ILE A 39 -1.72 11.10 11.52
C ILE A 39 -3.02 10.28 11.55
N ALA A 40 -4.11 10.87 11.05
CA ALA A 40 -5.43 10.22 11.03
C ALA A 40 -5.54 9.27 9.82
N VAL A 41 -5.18 8.02 10.02
CA VAL A 41 -5.33 6.96 9.01
C VAL A 41 -6.81 6.62 8.84
N GLN A 42 -7.29 6.56 7.59
CA GLN A 42 -8.66 6.19 7.24
C GLN A 42 -8.79 4.71 6.85
N GLY A 43 -7.75 4.12 6.26
CA GLY A 43 -7.80 2.74 5.84
C GLY A 43 -6.54 2.24 5.14
N LEU A 44 -6.60 1.00 4.70
CA LEU A 44 -5.61 0.38 3.84
C LEU A 44 -5.99 0.64 2.37
N SER A 45 -5.07 1.16 1.56
CA SER A 45 -5.26 1.31 0.11
C SER A 45 -4.84 0.06 -0.65
N HIS A 46 -3.58 -0.34 -0.50
CA HIS A 46 -3.03 -1.42 -1.30
C HIS A 46 -1.85 -2.13 -0.65
N LEU A 47 -1.52 -3.26 -1.22
CA LEU A 47 -0.26 -3.95 -0.98
C LEU A 47 0.53 -4.02 -2.29
N THR A 48 1.81 -3.65 -2.23
CA THR A 48 2.77 -3.96 -3.30
C THR A 48 3.63 -5.13 -2.86
N ILE A 49 3.76 -6.12 -3.73
CA ILE A 49 4.35 -7.42 -3.42
C ILE A 49 5.46 -7.73 -4.43
N ASN A 50 6.65 -8.03 -3.92
CA ASN A 50 7.74 -8.55 -4.74
C ASN A 50 7.48 -10.02 -5.07
N VAL A 51 7.56 -10.37 -6.35
CA VAL A 51 7.34 -11.74 -6.84
C VAL A 51 8.37 -12.12 -7.89
N SER A 52 8.58 -13.41 -8.11
CA SER A 52 9.55 -13.90 -9.09
C SER A 52 9.14 -13.60 -10.54
N ASP A 53 7.84 -13.73 -10.83
CA ASP A 53 7.25 -13.44 -12.14
C ASP A 53 5.93 -12.72 -11.99
N PRO A 54 5.91 -11.38 -12.16
CA PRO A 54 4.69 -10.60 -12.08
C PRO A 54 3.63 -11.00 -13.12
N ALA A 55 4.01 -11.46 -14.31
CA ALA A 55 3.04 -11.82 -15.34
C ALA A 55 2.28 -13.10 -14.96
N VAL A 56 2.99 -14.11 -14.50
CA VAL A 56 2.39 -15.35 -13.99
C VAL A 56 1.51 -15.06 -12.78
N THR A 57 1.99 -14.23 -11.85
CA THR A 57 1.25 -13.88 -10.65
C THR A 57 -0.04 -13.11 -10.99
N ASN A 58 0.03 -12.09 -11.84
CA ASN A 58 -1.16 -11.35 -12.28
C ASN A 58 -2.20 -12.27 -12.94
N THR A 59 -1.76 -13.19 -13.80
CA THR A 59 -2.64 -14.17 -14.43
C THR A 59 -3.34 -15.04 -13.39
N PHE A 60 -2.59 -15.59 -12.44
CA PHE A 60 -3.13 -16.41 -11.36
C PHE A 60 -4.22 -15.69 -10.55
N TYR A 61 -3.95 -14.45 -10.10
CA TYR A 61 -4.92 -13.71 -9.28
C TYR A 61 -6.17 -13.32 -10.07
N ARG A 62 -6.01 -12.95 -11.33
CA ARG A 62 -7.15 -12.63 -12.20
C ARG A 62 -8.01 -13.84 -12.52
N GLU A 63 -7.40 -14.96 -12.86
CA GLU A 63 -8.15 -16.19 -13.21
C GLU A 63 -8.75 -16.88 -11.98
N THR A 64 -8.07 -16.82 -10.83
CA THR A 64 -8.53 -17.51 -9.61
C THR A 64 -9.57 -16.71 -8.84
N PHE A 65 -9.40 -15.37 -8.75
CA PHE A 65 -10.25 -14.52 -7.91
C PHE A 65 -11.11 -13.53 -8.70
N GLY A 66 -10.94 -13.46 -10.01
CA GLY A 66 -11.70 -12.53 -10.86
C GLY A 66 -11.29 -11.07 -10.69
N PHE A 67 -10.07 -10.78 -10.28
CA PHE A 67 -9.61 -9.40 -10.10
C PHE A 67 -9.48 -8.69 -11.45
N ASP A 68 -10.13 -7.54 -11.58
CA ASP A 68 -10.00 -6.66 -12.74
C ASP A 68 -8.79 -5.74 -12.62
N ILE A 69 -8.32 -5.25 -13.77
CA ILE A 69 -7.28 -4.22 -13.80
C ILE A 69 -7.96 -2.87 -13.63
N GLN A 70 -7.67 -2.15 -12.54
CA GLN A 70 -8.23 -0.81 -12.31
C GLN A 70 -7.35 0.32 -12.82
N ALA A 71 -6.05 0.11 -12.95
CA ALA A 71 -5.10 1.10 -13.45
C ALA A 71 -3.76 0.44 -13.85
N PHE A 72 -2.84 1.24 -14.39
CA PHE A 72 -1.47 0.83 -14.65
C PHE A 72 -0.47 1.82 -14.07
N GLN A 73 0.60 1.31 -13.48
CA GLN A 73 1.81 2.08 -13.19
C GLN A 73 2.92 1.63 -14.14
N ALA A 74 3.25 2.46 -15.12
CA ALA A 74 4.00 2.05 -16.30
C ALA A 74 3.34 0.83 -16.97
N THR A 75 3.99 -0.31 -16.99
CA THR A 75 3.45 -1.57 -17.54
C THR A 75 2.88 -2.51 -16.48
N ALA A 76 2.98 -2.16 -15.20
CA ALA A 76 2.48 -3.00 -14.12
C ALA A 76 0.98 -2.78 -13.90
N PRO A 77 0.14 -3.81 -14.06
CA PRO A 77 -1.28 -3.70 -13.76
C PRO A 77 -1.52 -3.64 -12.25
N LEU A 78 -2.52 -2.86 -11.86
CA LEU A 78 -3.04 -2.80 -10.50
C LEU A 78 -4.34 -3.59 -10.46
N LEU A 79 -4.36 -4.67 -9.69
CA LEU A 79 -5.51 -5.56 -9.61
C LEU A 79 -6.46 -5.11 -8.52
N GLY A 80 -7.63 -4.63 -8.90
CA GLY A 80 -8.69 -4.19 -7.98
C GLY A 80 -9.14 -5.33 -7.06
N ALA A 81 -9.10 -5.10 -5.76
CA ALA A 81 -9.43 -6.09 -4.74
C ALA A 81 -10.74 -5.73 -4.02
N GLY A 82 -11.84 -5.75 -4.76
CA GLY A 82 -13.16 -5.45 -4.23
C GLY A 82 -13.82 -4.22 -4.86
N PRO A 83 -14.94 -3.74 -4.29
CA PRO A 83 -15.72 -2.64 -4.85
C PRO A 83 -15.09 -1.26 -4.62
N ASP A 84 -14.17 -1.15 -3.70
CA ASP A 84 -13.45 0.09 -3.38
C ASP A 84 -12.16 0.20 -4.22
N ALA A 85 -11.44 1.31 -4.10
CA ALA A 85 -10.20 1.55 -4.84
C ALA A 85 -8.99 0.75 -4.30
N HIS A 86 -9.22 -0.31 -3.53
CA HIS A 86 -8.17 -1.16 -3.00
C HIS A 86 -7.56 -2.03 -4.12
N PHE A 87 -6.25 -2.24 -4.07
CA PHE A 87 -5.61 -3.07 -5.10
C PHE A 87 -4.40 -3.85 -4.60
N LEU A 88 -4.03 -4.85 -5.39
CA LEU A 88 -2.74 -5.53 -5.29
C LEU A 88 -1.88 -5.12 -6.47
N MET A 89 -0.60 -4.90 -6.23
CA MET A 89 0.40 -4.67 -7.26
C MET A 89 1.54 -5.67 -7.11
N PHE A 90 1.85 -6.38 -8.19
CA PHE A 90 2.95 -7.34 -8.21
C PHE A 90 4.11 -6.78 -9.03
N ILE A 91 5.29 -6.74 -8.41
CA ILE A 91 6.52 -6.26 -9.05
C ILE A 91 7.61 -7.33 -8.95
N GLY A 92 8.60 -7.28 -9.84
CA GLY A 92 9.73 -8.21 -9.77
C GLY A 92 10.49 -8.12 -8.44
N LEU A 93 11.19 -9.20 -8.09
CA LEU A 93 11.91 -9.31 -6.81
C LEU A 93 12.84 -8.13 -6.51
N GLY A 94 13.41 -7.50 -7.54
CA GLY A 94 14.37 -6.42 -7.32
C GLY A 94 15.57 -6.89 -6.51
N ARG A 95 15.63 -6.48 -5.24
CA ARG A 95 16.66 -6.91 -4.29
C ARG A 95 16.19 -7.98 -3.32
N ALA A 96 14.90 -8.31 -3.31
CA ALA A 96 14.37 -9.37 -2.48
C ALA A 96 14.89 -10.74 -2.95
N SER A 97 15.21 -11.62 -2.03
CA SER A 97 15.65 -12.97 -2.33
C SER A 97 14.47 -13.95 -2.50
N ALA A 98 13.31 -13.56 -2.06
CA ALA A 98 12.05 -14.31 -2.13
C ALA A 98 10.86 -13.36 -2.26
N ALA A 99 9.69 -13.92 -2.57
CA ALA A 99 8.46 -13.17 -2.57
C ALA A 99 8.17 -12.62 -1.16
N ALA A 100 7.81 -11.34 -1.10
CA ALA A 100 7.55 -10.63 0.16
C ALA A 100 6.73 -9.36 -0.10
N ILE A 101 6.03 -8.88 0.91
CA ILE A 101 5.41 -7.54 0.87
C ILE A 101 6.52 -6.50 0.74
N ASN A 102 6.45 -5.68 -0.30
CA ASN A 102 7.34 -4.55 -0.51
C ASN A 102 6.94 -3.38 0.39
N HIS A 103 5.66 -3.05 0.39
CA HIS A 103 5.04 -2.08 1.29
C HIS A 103 3.53 -2.26 1.37
N ALA A 104 2.95 -1.78 2.46
CA ALA A 104 1.54 -1.51 2.60
C ALA A 104 1.29 -0.01 2.43
N CYS A 105 0.16 0.39 1.83
CA CYS A 105 -0.22 1.78 1.70
C CYS A 105 -1.46 2.08 2.55
N LEU A 106 -1.35 3.11 3.37
CA LEU A 106 -2.43 3.64 4.20
C LEU A 106 -2.95 4.94 3.60
N THR A 107 -4.25 5.18 3.73
CA THR A 107 -4.91 6.38 3.24
C THR A 107 -5.19 7.37 4.35
N LEU A 108 -5.11 8.65 4.00
CA LEU A 108 -5.33 9.79 4.88
C LEU A 108 -6.30 10.76 4.22
N GLU A 109 -7.14 11.42 5.00
CA GLU A 109 -7.74 12.68 4.59
C GLU A 109 -6.69 13.80 4.64
N ASP A 110 -6.86 14.81 3.81
CA ASP A 110 -5.97 15.98 3.76
C ASP A 110 -4.48 15.58 3.61
N PHE A 111 -4.19 14.77 2.59
CA PHE A 111 -2.82 14.37 2.27
C PHE A 111 -1.98 15.59 1.86
N ASP A 112 -1.21 16.09 2.82
CA ASP A 112 -0.25 17.17 2.65
C ASP A 112 1.15 16.65 3.02
N VAL A 113 2.03 16.61 2.03
CA VAL A 113 3.36 15.99 2.14
C VAL A 113 4.21 16.69 3.19
N ASP A 114 4.25 18.04 3.19
CA ASP A 114 5.12 18.82 4.07
C ASP A 114 4.64 18.69 5.53
N ARG A 115 3.34 18.76 5.74
CA ARG A 115 2.73 18.55 7.07
C ARG A 115 3.02 17.14 7.60
N ILE A 116 2.84 16.12 6.76
CA ILE A 116 3.06 14.73 7.18
C ILE A 116 4.53 14.48 7.50
N GLN A 117 5.47 14.99 6.68
CA GLN A 117 6.90 14.88 6.97
C GLN A 117 7.26 15.52 8.31
N THR A 118 6.73 16.72 8.60
CA THR A 118 6.93 17.39 9.89
C THR A 118 6.44 16.51 11.04
N VAL A 119 5.26 15.93 10.92
CA VAL A 119 4.74 15.03 11.97
C VAL A 119 5.62 13.81 12.16
N LEU A 120 6.10 13.19 11.07
CA LEU A 120 7.00 12.02 11.15
C LEU A 120 8.33 12.39 11.83
N GLU A 121 8.88 13.57 11.52
CA GLU A 121 10.12 14.09 12.14
C GLU A 121 9.94 14.38 13.63
N ASP A 122 8.83 14.98 14.04
CA ASP A 122 8.46 15.22 15.43
C ASP A 122 8.33 13.91 16.23
N HIS A 123 8.04 12.81 15.55
CA HIS A 123 7.99 11.46 16.13
C HIS A 123 9.31 10.68 15.99
N GLY A 124 10.39 11.35 15.63
CA GLY A 124 11.74 10.80 15.64
C GLY A 124 12.19 10.12 14.33
N LEU A 125 11.35 10.14 13.29
CA LEU A 125 11.78 9.64 11.98
C LEU A 125 12.73 10.67 11.33
N GLN A 126 13.70 10.17 10.58
CA GLN A 126 14.67 11.03 9.90
C GLN A 126 14.54 10.89 8.38
N PRO A 127 14.81 11.94 7.60
CA PRO A 127 14.92 11.79 6.16
C PRO A 127 15.88 10.67 5.77
N ARG A 128 15.52 9.88 4.78
CA ARG A 128 16.35 8.75 4.30
C ARG A 128 17.73 9.20 3.79
N GLY A 129 17.86 10.43 3.34
CA GLY A 129 19.05 10.93 2.67
C GLY A 129 19.25 10.27 1.30
N GLU A 130 20.50 10.13 0.88
CA GLU A 130 20.86 9.55 -0.43
C GLU A 130 20.84 8.01 -0.46
N SER A 131 20.71 7.36 0.69
CA SER A 131 20.65 5.91 0.77
C SER A 131 19.40 5.36 0.11
N ARG A 132 19.56 4.33 -0.73
CA ARG A 132 18.43 3.59 -1.31
C ARG A 132 17.79 2.60 -0.34
N GLN A 133 18.49 2.25 0.73
CA GLN A 133 17.94 1.48 1.85
C GLN A 133 17.52 2.45 2.94
N ALA A 134 16.25 2.48 3.26
CA ALA A 134 15.75 3.38 4.26
C ALA A 134 16.28 3.03 5.67
N GLY A 135 16.29 1.76 6.02
CA GLY A 135 16.49 1.34 7.42
C GLY A 135 15.30 1.75 8.30
N PRO A 136 15.29 1.38 9.58
CA PRO A 136 14.24 1.76 10.52
C PRO A 136 14.14 3.28 10.72
N LEU A 137 12.91 3.74 11.01
CA LEU A 137 12.60 5.13 11.36
C LEU A 137 13.13 6.15 10.35
N ARG A 138 12.87 5.91 9.07
CA ARG A 138 13.21 6.81 7.97
C ARG A 138 11.96 7.16 7.18
N HIS A 139 11.93 8.37 6.60
CA HIS A 139 10.89 8.76 5.65
C HIS A 139 11.51 9.29 4.35
N TRP A 140 10.76 9.22 3.25
CA TRP A 140 11.16 9.75 1.95
C TRP A 140 9.95 9.94 1.04
N ILE A 141 10.15 10.75 0.01
CA ILE A 141 9.19 10.91 -1.07
C ILE A 141 9.74 10.23 -2.33
N SER A 142 8.88 9.49 -3.02
CA SER A 142 9.11 9.02 -4.37
C SER A 142 8.14 9.74 -5.30
N MET A 143 8.66 10.51 -6.24
CA MET A 143 7.82 11.15 -7.26
C MET A 143 7.52 10.15 -8.38
N ARG A 144 6.27 9.76 -8.53
CA ARG A 144 5.83 8.95 -9.66
C ARG A 144 5.58 9.87 -10.86
N MET A 145 6.54 9.89 -11.77
CA MET A 145 6.55 10.74 -12.95
C MET A 145 5.60 10.24 -14.06
N PRO A 146 5.28 11.03 -15.11
CA PRO A 146 4.36 10.65 -16.19
C PRO A 146 4.69 9.34 -16.91
N ASN A 147 5.96 9.00 -17.06
CA ASN A 147 6.40 7.73 -17.65
C ASN A 147 6.06 6.50 -16.80
N ARG A 148 5.61 6.73 -15.56
CA ARG A 148 5.09 5.73 -14.65
C ARG A 148 3.60 5.94 -14.32
N GLY A 149 2.89 6.76 -15.12
CA GLY A 149 1.47 7.04 -14.93
C GLY A 149 1.15 8.12 -13.88
N GLY A 150 2.14 8.90 -13.45
CA GLY A 150 1.93 10.04 -12.55
C GLY A 150 1.50 11.30 -13.29
N ALA A 151 1.22 12.35 -12.51
CA ALA A 151 0.93 13.69 -13.01
C ALA A 151 2.14 14.28 -13.79
N PRO A 152 1.92 15.34 -14.61
CA PRO A 152 3.02 16.02 -15.31
C PRO A 152 4.15 16.47 -14.39
N GLU A 153 3.82 16.98 -13.21
CA GLU A 153 4.76 17.41 -12.17
C GLU A 153 5.19 16.27 -11.24
N GLY A 154 4.65 15.08 -11.46
CA GLY A 154 4.79 13.90 -10.61
C GLY A 154 3.65 13.76 -9.59
N THR A 155 3.36 12.53 -9.22
CA THR A 155 2.48 12.17 -8.10
C THR A 155 3.37 11.87 -6.89
N PRO A 156 3.27 12.62 -5.79
CA PRO A 156 4.07 12.34 -4.61
C PRO A 156 3.59 11.05 -3.93
N GLU A 157 4.51 10.14 -3.69
CA GLU A 157 4.31 8.92 -2.93
C GLU A 157 5.17 9.04 -1.67
N LEU A 158 4.55 9.29 -0.52
CA LEU A 158 5.26 9.44 0.74
C LEU A 158 5.43 8.10 1.41
N TYR A 159 6.63 7.78 1.82
CA TYR A 159 6.96 6.53 2.50
C TYR A 159 7.62 6.81 3.84
N PHE A 160 7.43 5.89 4.76
CA PHE A 160 8.26 5.77 5.94
C PHE A 160 8.55 4.30 6.25
N SER A 161 9.55 4.04 7.06
CA SER A 161 9.81 2.73 7.64
C SER A 161 9.59 2.78 9.15
N ASP A 162 8.87 1.78 9.63
CA ASP A 162 8.59 1.60 11.05
C ASP A 162 9.86 1.19 11.85
N PRO A 163 9.78 1.01 13.19
CA PRO A 163 10.91 0.57 13.99
C PRO A 163 11.53 -0.77 13.58
N ASP A 164 10.77 -1.66 12.94
CA ASP A 164 11.23 -2.95 12.44
C ASP A 164 11.77 -2.86 11.00
N GLY A 165 11.64 -1.69 10.35
CA GLY A 165 12.08 -1.43 8.99
C GLY A 165 11.03 -1.82 7.93
N LEU A 166 9.78 -2.09 8.32
CA LEU A 166 8.69 -2.31 7.37
C LEU A 166 8.37 -1.01 6.64
N SER A 167 8.24 -1.09 5.33
CA SER A 167 7.92 0.07 4.51
C SER A 167 6.41 0.30 4.46
N ILE A 168 6.01 1.49 4.83
CA ILE A 168 4.63 1.96 4.77
C ILE A 168 4.57 3.17 3.82
N GLN A 169 3.61 3.14 2.90
CA GLN A 169 3.29 4.28 2.05
C GLN A 169 2.10 5.02 2.65
N LEU A 170 2.07 6.34 2.51
CA LEU A 170 0.95 7.19 2.87
C LEU A 170 0.44 7.90 1.62
N GLN A 171 -0.88 7.93 1.42
CA GLN A 171 -1.53 8.54 0.28
C GLN A 171 -2.88 9.16 0.67
N ASP A 172 -3.41 9.96 -0.23
CA ASP A 172 -4.75 10.52 -0.12
C ASP A 172 -5.83 9.43 -0.18
N VAL A 173 -6.99 9.64 0.45
CA VAL A 173 -8.13 8.72 0.43
C VAL A 173 -8.67 8.44 -0.98
N THR A 174 -8.42 9.36 -1.93
CA THR A 174 -8.84 9.18 -3.33
C THR A 174 -7.84 8.37 -4.16
N TYR A 175 -6.71 7.99 -3.58
CA TYR A 175 -5.66 7.27 -4.30
C TYR A 175 -6.12 5.90 -4.77
N CYS A 176 -6.08 5.68 -6.07
CA CYS A 176 -6.38 4.40 -6.72
C CYS A 176 -5.21 3.86 -7.57
N GLY A 177 -4.04 4.49 -7.46
CA GLY A 177 -2.85 4.14 -8.23
C GLY A 177 -2.80 4.72 -9.65
N GLY A 178 -3.81 5.48 -10.06
CA GLY A 178 -3.94 6.09 -11.38
C GLY A 178 -3.24 7.44 -11.50
N GLY A 179 -3.67 8.23 -12.50
CA GLY A 179 -3.13 9.54 -12.83
C GLY A 179 -3.51 10.64 -11.83
N GLY A 180 -3.05 11.87 -12.14
CA GLY A 180 -3.29 13.06 -11.31
C GLY A 180 -2.34 13.20 -10.12
N TYR A 181 -2.32 14.40 -9.52
CA TYR A 181 -1.40 14.72 -8.42
C TYR A 181 -1.58 13.80 -7.20
N LEU A 182 -2.83 13.49 -6.84
CA LEU A 182 -3.16 12.57 -5.75
C LEU A 182 -3.23 11.10 -6.20
N GLY A 183 -3.04 10.79 -7.50
CA GLY A 183 -3.13 9.42 -8.02
C GLY A 183 -4.54 8.82 -8.01
N GLY A 184 -5.56 9.68 -8.02
CA GLY A 184 -6.97 9.30 -7.92
C GLY A 184 -7.72 9.23 -9.26
N GLN A 185 -7.03 9.37 -10.41
CA GLN A 185 -7.66 9.28 -11.72
C GLN A 185 -7.52 7.84 -12.25
N CYS A 186 -8.46 6.97 -11.88
CA CYS A 186 -8.58 5.61 -12.39
C CYS A 186 -9.78 5.49 -13.34
N SER A 187 -9.68 4.59 -14.30
CA SER A 187 -10.72 4.32 -15.31
C SER A 187 -11.80 3.39 -14.79
#